data_97308ce6946495913d2d000ef10baaf9
#
_entry.id   97308ce6946495913d2d000ef10baaf9
#
_cell.length_a   1.000
_cell.length_b   1.000
_cell.length_c   1.000
_cell.angle_alpha   90.00
_cell.angle_beta   90.00
_cell.angle_gamma   90.00
#
_symmetry.space_group_name_H-M   'P 1'
#
loop_
_entity.id
_entity.type
_entity.pdbx_description
1 polymer ?
#
loop_
_entity_poly.entity_id
_entity_poly.type
_entity_poly.pdbx_seq_one_letter_code
_entity_poly.pdbx_strand_id
1 'polypeptide(L)'
;DSMTKTLPSVAAAALLTLGITLGTTVSVTAGLAPTASAIDTTTIAPNLPYVTKVISGRALCTGTLISPSWVLTAAHCVGNGDKVKGTVGFGNKATNTVGFTGAYHYGSWDVALLHLNTMQVGRPFALLSPLPAKENTFGHTYGWGMGRYPLRAGKAKVVGHYEARYGKMFVTYSEWGKQEPGDSGGPFLQGPVLVGVLSSVSGATAKSIKANYVEVSHLWPWIAKTF
;
A
#
# COMPACT_ATOMS: atom_id res chain seq x y z
N ASP A 1 22.00 46.14 55.92
CA ASP A 1 23.13 45.50 56.66
C ASP A 1 23.55 44.27 55.91
N SER A 2 24.55 44.41 55.11
CA SER A 2 25.96 44.25 55.40
C SER A 2 26.31 42.85 55.91
N MET A 3 26.98 42.04 55.13
CA MET A 3 28.42 41.81 55.19
C MET A 3 28.91 40.72 54.26
N THR A 4 29.79 41.12 53.42
CA THR A 4 30.84 40.36 52.72
C THR A 4 31.64 39.49 53.66
N LYS A 5 32.06 38.31 53.22
CA LYS A 5 33.43 37.80 53.55
C LYS A 5 33.95 36.82 52.50
N THR A 6 35.10 37.14 52.16
CA THR A 6 36.14 36.68 51.25
C THR A 6 36.65 35.26 51.46
N LEU A 7 37.21 34.71 50.32
CA LEU A 7 38.06 33.53 50.18
C LEU A 7 39.27 33.46 51.14
N PRO A 8 39.90 32.29 51.26
CA PRO A 8 41.16 32.18 50.51
C PRO A 8 41.39 30.82 49.78
N SER A 9 42.18 30.96 48.78
CA SER A 9 42.89 30.00 47.99
C SER A 9 43.94 29.24 48.81
N VAL A 10 44.09 27.92 48.53
CA VAL A 10 45.34 27.21 48.81
C VAL A 10 45.64 26.29 47.64
N ALA A 11 46.76 26.57 47.02
CA ALA A 11 47.41 25.70 46.02
C ALA A 11 48.23 24.63 46.73
N ALA A 12 48.24 23.43 46.28
CA ALA A 12 49.31 22.46 46.52
C ALA A 12 49.40 21.42 45.40
N ALA A 13 50.39 21.49 44.76
CA ALA A 13 51.41 20.72 44.06
C ALA A 13 51.14 19.25 43.71
N ALA A 14 51.59 18.99 42.53
CA ALA A 14 51.74 17.79 41.73
C ALA A 14 52.30 16.53 42.42
N LEU A 15 51.79 15.38 41.96
CA LEU A 15 52.60 14.14 41.83
C LEU A 15 52.15 13.39 40.58
N LEU A 16 53.08 13.33 39.62
CA LEU A 16 52.95 12.46 38.45
C LEU A 16 53.09 11.02 38.90
N THR A 17 52.08 10.19 38.60
CA THR A 17 52.29 8.77 38.49
C THR A 17 51.84 8.34 37.09
N LEU A 18 52.78 7.85 36.31
CA LEU A 18 52.62 7.29 35.00
C LEU A 18 51.94 5.92 35.14
N GLY A 19 50.64 5.88 34.95
CA GLY A 19 49.90 4.64 34.85
C GLY A 19 49.50 4.37 33.39
N ILE A 20 50.17 3.40 32.78
CA ILE A 20 49.78 2.90 31.47
C ILE A 20 48.51 2.09 31.67
N THR A 21 47.37 2.66 31.37
CA THR A 21 46.12 1.89 31.25
C THR A 21 45.89 1.57 29.77
N LEU A 22 45.88 0.30 29.45
CA LEU A 22 45.39 -0.22 28.16
C LEU A 22 43.98 0.33 27.90
N GLY A 23 43.87 1.30 27.02
CA GLY A 23 42.62 1.84 26.56
C GLY A 23 41.87 0.81 25.69
N THR A 24 40.94 0.08 26.24
CA THR A 24 39.93 -0.60 25.44
C THR A 24 39.03 0.45 24.83
N THR A 25 39.24 0.77 23.57
CA THR A 25 38.30 1.60 22.78
C THR A 25 37.01 0.77 22.60
N VAL A 26 35.99 1.07 23.36
CA VAL A 26 34.63 0.60 23.06
C VAL A 26 34.18 1.36 21.83
N SER A 27 34.29 0.72 20.68
CA SER A 27 33.66 1.22 19.46
C SER A 27 32.13 1.05 19.63
N VAL A 28 31.45 2.16 19.94
CA VAL A 28 30.00 2.21 19.83
C VAL A 28 29.69 2.21 18.32
N THR A 29 29.49 1.02 17.76
CA THR A 29 28.85 0.92 16.47
C THR A 29 27.41 1.40 16.68
N ALA A 30 27.11 2.61 16.24
CA ALA A 30 25.73 3.04 16.05
C ALA A 30 25.10 2.05 15.09
N GLY A 31 24.35 1.09 15.64
CA GLY A 31 23.56 0.17 14.85
C GLY A 31 22.57 1.02 14.07
N LEU A 32 22.80 1.12 12.75
CA LEU A 32 21.78 1.60 11.84
C LEU A 32 20.55 0.73 12.09
N ALA A 33 19.52 1.31 12.70
CA ALA A 33 18.21 0.65 12.78
C ALA A 33 17.91 0.17 11.36
N PRO A 34 17.51 -1.09 11.17
CA PRO A 34 17.11 -1.54 9.85
C PRO A 34 15.98 -0.62 9.40
N THR A 35 16.25 0.21 8.40
CA THR A 35 15.21 0.93 7.69
C THR A 35 14.19 -0.14 7.31
N ALA A 36 12.94 0.02 7.78
CA ALA A 36 11.86 -0.88 7.41
C ALA A 36 11.87 -0.95 5.89
N SER A 37 12.40 -2.02 5.35
CA SER A 37 12.37 -2.25 3.91
C SER A 37 10.90 -2.33 3.54
N ALA A 38 10.48 -1.32 2.83
CA ALA A 38 9.37 -1.33 1.92
C ALA A 38 9.23 -2.71 1.27
N ILE A 39 8.09 -3.06 0.72
CA ILE A 39 7.90 -4.35 0.04
C ILE A 39 9.24 -4.78 -0.53
N ASP A 40 9.75 -5.93 -0.09
CA ASP A 40 10.91 -6.52 -0.76
C ASP A 40 10.47 -6.78 -2.21
N THR A 41 10.64 -5.73 -3.00
CA THR A 41 10.00 -5.51 -4.29
C THR A 41 10.83 -6.10 -5.40
N THR A 42 11.53 -7.17 -5.11
CA THR A 42 12.30 -7.89 -6.12
C THR A 42 11.41 -8.58 -7.14
N THR A 43 10.14 -8.86 -6.80
CA THR A 43 9.25 -9.60 -7.71
C THR A 43 8.52 -8.66 -8.64
N ILE A 44 8.98 -8.63 -9.88
CA ILE A 44 8.29 -7.98 -10.99
C ILE A 44 7.04 -8.80 -11.33
N ALA A 45 5.90 -8.13 -11.45
CA ALA A 45 4.66 -8.78 -11.88
C ALA A 45 4.75 -9.25 -13.34
N PRO A 46 4.05 -10.34 -13.69
CA PRO A 46 3.81 -10.64 -15.10
C PRO A 46 3.04 -9.49 -15.76
N ASN A 47 2.97 -9.49 -17.08
CA ASN A 47 2.17 -8.49 -17.76
C ASN A 47 0.68 -8.72 -17.50
N LEU A 48 0.10 -7.88 -16.62
CA LEU A 48 -1.33 -7.88 -16.28
C LEU A 48 -1.98 -6.63 -16.86
N PRO A 49 -2.54 -6.71 -18.09
CA PRO A 49 -3.03 -5.54 -18.81
C PRO A 49 -4.22 -4.85 -18.16
N TYR A 50 -4.85 -5.47 -17.18
CA TYR A 50 -5.97 -4.94 -16.41
C TYR A 50 -5.58 -4.32 -15.06
N VAL A 51 -4.33 -4.50 -14.59
CA VAL A 51 -3.86 -3.80 -13.39
C VAL A 51 -3.34 -2.42 -13.78
N THR A 52 -3.88 -1.39 -13.16
CA THR A 52 -3.68 -0.01 -13.58
C THR A 52 -3.06 0.84 -12.48
N LYS A 53 -2.24 1.81 -12.88
CA LYS A 53 -1.79 2.89 -12.02
C LYS A 53 -2.84 4.00 -12.04
N VAL A 54 -3.33 4.42 -10.89
CA VAL A 54 -4.35 5.47 -10.76
C VAL A 54 -3.71 6.72 -10.19
N ILE A 55 -3.93 7.87 -10.85
CA ILE A 55 -3.51 9.19 -10.38
C ILE A 55 -4.75 10.08 -10.31
N SER A 56 -5.05 10.62 -9.13
CA SER A 56 -6.13 11.57 -8.90
C SER A 56 -5.63 12.70 -7.98
N GLY A 57 -5.49 13.90 -8.53
CA GLY A 57 -4.84 14.98 -7.82
C GLY A 57 -3.42 14.62 -7.40
N ARG A 58 -3.16 14.57 -6.09
CA ARG A 58 -1.88 14.14 -5.51
C ARG A 58 -1.84 12.66 -5.12
N ALA A 59 -2.97 11.98 -5.19
CA ALA A 59 -3.06 10.57 -4.83
C ALA A 59 -2.47 9.69 -5.93
N LEU A 60 -1.61 8.78 -5.52
CA LEU A 60 -1.09 7.67 -6.30
C LEU A 60 -1.68 6.39 -5.73
N CYS A 61 -2.35 5.62 -6.58
CA CYS A 61 -3.01 4.38 -6.23
C CYS A 61 -2.89 3.35 -7.34
N THR A 62 -3.46 2.19 -7.07
CA THR A 62 -3.62 1.09 -8.01
C THR A 62 -5.11 0.86 -8.27
N GLY A 63 -5.46 0.33 -9.43
CA GLY A 63 -6.82 -0.05 -9.77
C GLY A 63 -6.85 -1.29 -10.65
N THR A 64 -8.05 -1.74 -10.95
CA THR A 64 -8.27 -2.91 -11.79
C THR A 64 -9.35 -2.61 -12.83
N LEU A 65 -9.01 -2.76 -14.11
CA LEU A 65 -9.99 -2.70 -15.19
C LEU A 65 -10.93 -3.89 -15.09
N ILE A 66 -12.22 -3.63 -14.95
CA ILE A 66 -13.26 -4.67 -14.77
C ILE A 66 -14.27 -4.71 -15.92
N SER A 67 -14.20 -3.72 -16.80
CA SER A 67 -14.90 -3.70 -18.10
C SER A 67 -14.19 -2.70 -19.01
N PRO A 68 -14.51 -2.62 -20.30
CA PRO A 68 -13.80 -1.69 -21.20
C PRO A 68 -13.81 -0.22 -20.78
N SER A 69 -14.78 0.22 -19.99
CA SER A 69 -14.91 1.62 -19.57
C SER A 69 -14.78 1.86 -18.07
N TRP A 70 -14.55 0.81 -17.27
CA TRP A 70 -14.60 0.92 -15.83
C TRP A 70 -13.39 0.33 -15.10
N VAL A 71 -12.81 1.12 -14.22
CA VAL A 71 -11.74 0.71 -13.30
C VAL A 71 -12.26 0.72 -11.87
N LEU A 72 -12.05 -0.38 -11.16
CA LEU A 72 -12.33 -0.52 -9.73
C LEU A 72 -11.07 -0.16 -8.94
N THR A 73 -11.22 0.69 -7.91
CA THR A 73 -10.14 1.13 -7.01
C THR A 73 -10.68 1.41 -5.61
N ALA A 74 -9.84 1.85 -4.68
CA ALA A 74 -10.30 2.27 -3.34
C ALA A 74 -10.93 3.68 -3.38
N ALA A 75 -11.96 3.90 -2.57
CA ALA A 75 -12.64 5.19 -2.50
C ALA A 75 -11.74 6.32 -1.98
N HIS A 76 -10.87 6.02 -1.00
CA HIS A 76 -9.94 7.01 -0.46
C HIS A 76 -8.89 7.50 -1.48
N CYS A 77 -8.74 6.83 -2.62
CA CYS A 77 -7.86 7.23 -3.71
C CYS A 77 -8.39 8.39 -4.55
N VAL A 78 -9.68 8.62 -4.52
CA VAL A 78 -10.36 9.53 -5.44
C VAL A 78 -11.49 10.30 -4.74
N GLY A 79 -11.87 11.43 -5.28
CA GLY A 79 -13.11 12.09 -4.88
C GLY A 79 -14.35 11.30 -5.32
N ASN A 80 -15.55 11.83 -5.07
CA ASN A 80 -16.80 11.24 -5.49
C ASN A 80 -17.59 12.21 -6.38
N GLY A 81 -18.15 11.70 -7.47
CA GLY A 81 -19.04 12.44 -8.38
C GLY A 81 -18.52 12.58 -9.81
N ASP A 82 -19.38 13.12 -10.67
CA ASP A 82 -19.18 13.18 -12.12
C ASP A 82 -18.07 14.13 -12.59
N LYS A 83 -17.63 15.03 -11.72
CA LYS A 83 -16.59 16.02 -12.04
C LYS A 83 -15.20 15.64 -11.59
N VAL A 84 -15.06 14.49 -10.90
CA VAL A 84 -13.75 13.97 -10.48
C VAL A 84 -12.96 13.55 -11.70
N LYS A 85 -11.70 13.97 -11.77
CA LYS A 85 -10.80 13.71 -12.91
C LYS A 85 -9.49 13.13 -12.44
N GLY A 86 -8.89 12.36 -13.32
CA GLY A 86 -7.56 11.81 -13.12
C GLY A 86 -7.12 11.01 -14.34
N THR A 87 -6.10 10.20 -14.13
CA THR A 87 -5.54 9.35 -15.17
C THR A 87 -5.33 7.92 -14.68
N VAL A 88 -5.44 7.00 -15.61
CA VAL A 88 -5.20 5.57 -15.43
C VAL A 88 -4.12 5.14 -16.40
N GLY A 89 -3.03 4.59 -15.88
CA GLY A 89 -1.91 4.07 -16.69
C GLY A 89 -1.95 2.56 -16.79
N PHE A 90 -1.85 2.03 -17.99
CA PHE A 90 -1.88 0.60 -18.32
C PHE A 90 -0.51 0.04 -18.70
N GLY A 91 -0.38 -1.27 -18.55
CA GLY A 91 0.85 -2.02 -18.85
C GLY A 91 1.88 -1.91 -17.72
N ASN A 92 2.89 -2.79 -17.74
CA ASN A 92 3.87 -2.90 -16.63
C ASN A 92 4.67 -1.63 -16.34
N LYS A 93 4.70 -0.67 -17.26
CA LYS A 93 5.33 0.64 -17.08
C LYS A 93 4.31 1.77 -16.94
N ALA A 94 3.01 1.47 -16.96
CA ALA A 94 1.91 2.44 -16.92
C ALA A 94 2.04 3.57 -17.96
N THR A 95 2.62 3.28 -19.14
CA THR A 95 2.89 4.27 -20.19
C THR A 95 1.69 4.54 -21.08
N ASN A 96 0.77 3.59 -21.18
CA ASN A 96 -0.48 3.80 -21.92
C ASN A 96 -1.50 4.44 -20.97
N THR A 97 -1.60 5.76 -21.02
CA THR A 97 -2.39 6.57 -20.07
C THR A 97 -3.71 7.01 -20.70
N VAL A 98 -4.79 6.82 -19.94
CA VAL A 98 -6.15 7.23 -20.30
C VAL A 98 -6.71 8.10 -19.18
N GLY A 99 -7.40 9.19 -19.53
CA GLY A 99 -8.13 10.01 -18.58
C GLY A 99 -9.39 9.32 -18.09
N PHE A 100 -9.82 9.66 -16.88
CA PHE A 100 -11.17 9.37 -16.41
C PHE A 100 -11.89 10.65 -15.98
N THR A 101 -13.21 10.67 -16.14
CA THR A 101 -14.10 11.71 -15.62
C THR A 101 -15.28 11.00 -14.96
N GLY A 102 -15.49 11.30 -13.68
CA GLY A 102 -16.43 10.58 -12.85
C GLY A 102 -15.79 9.47 -12.02
N ALA A 103 -16.07 9.51 -10.72
CA ALA A 103 -15.72 8.49 -9.77
C ALA A 103 -16.91 8.28 -8.84
N TYR A 104 -17.32 7.04 -8.67
CA TYR A 104 -18.55 6.68 -7.97
C TYR A 104 -18.22 5.77 -6.79
N HIS A 105 -18.52 6.25 -5.57
CA HIS A 105 -18.32 5.49 -4.35
C HIS A 105 -19.52 4.59 -4.04
N TYR A 106 -19.29 3.44 -3.43
CA TYR A 106 -20.35 2.57 -2.92
C TYR A 106 -20.67 2.90 -1.46
N GLY A 107 -21.54 3.89 -1.25
CA GLY A 107 -21.91 4.34 0.10
C GLY A 107 -20.68 4.75 0.91
N SER A 108 -20.50 4.15 2.10
CA SER A 108 -19.35 4.35 2.98
C SER A 108 -18.23 3.32 2.78
N TRP A 109 -18.39 2.39 1.83
CA TRP A 109 -17.39 1.36 1.58
C TRP A 109 -16.17 1.96 0.88
N ASP A 110 -15.00 1.45 1.17
CA ASP A 110 -13.75 1.94 0.59
C ASP A 110 -13.50 1.38 -0.80
N VAL A 111 -14.47 1.56 -1.68
CA VAL A 111 -14.38 1.22 -3.11
C VAL A 111 -14.98 2.32 -3.98
N ALA A 112 -14.41 2.50 -5.15
CA ALA A 112 -14.88 3.43 -6.18
C ALA A 112 -14.75 2.84 -7.57
N LEU A 113 -15.69 3.19 -8.45
CA LEU A 113 -15.62 2.96 -9.90
C LEU A 113 -15.21 4.23 -10.60
N LEU A 114 -14.22 4.14 -11.49
CA LEU A 114 -13.76 5.23 -12.34
C LEU A 114 -14.30 5.02 -13.76
N HIS A 115 -14.97 6.03 -14.31
CA HIS A 115 -15.43 6.00 -15.69
C HIS A 115 -14.36 6.54 -16.62
N LEU A 116 -13.83 5.70 -17.49
CA LEU A 116 -12.78 6.06 -18.44
C LEU A 116 -13.33 6.92 -19.58
N ASN A 117 -12.58 7.96 -19.95
CA ASN A 117 -12.95 8.83 -21.08
C ASN A 117 -12.83 8.14 -22.44
N THR A 118 -12.08 7.05 -22.49
CA THR A 118 -11.88 6.25 -23.71
C THR A 118 -12.02 4.78 -23.38
N MET A 119 -12.93 4.11 -24.06
CA MET A 119 -13.16 2.67 -23.95
C MET A 119 -11.92 1.86 -24.36
N GLN A 120 -11.53 0.90 -23.56
CA GLN A 120 -10.38 0.03 -23.76
C GLN A 120 -10.77 -1.23 -24.53
N VAL A 121 -11.21 -1.06 -25.77
CA VAL A 121 -11.63 -2.18 -26.65
C VAL A 121 -10.46 -3.13 -26.91
N GLY A 122 -10.72 -4.43 -26.81
CA GLY A 122 -9.71 -5.48 -27.01
C GLY A 122 -8.71 -5.67 -25.86
N ARG A 123 -8.76 -4.82 -24.82
CA ARG A 123 -7.95 -5.02 -23.61
C ARG A 123 -8.64 -6.02 -22.69
N PRO A 124 -7.93 -7.06 -22.21
CA PRO A 124 -8.45 -7.94 -21.18
C PRO A 124 -8.80 -7.17 -19.91
N PHE A 125 -9.86 -7.56 -19.22
CA PHE A 125 -10.27 -7.05 -17.92
C PHE A 125 -10.40 -8.21 -16.93
N ALA A 126 -10.35 -7.89 -15.62
CA ALA A 126 -10.41 -8.89 -14.58
C ALA A 126 -11.84 -9.44 -14.41
N LEU A 127 -11.93 -10.74 -14.20
CA LEU A 127 -13.19 -11.37 -13.81
C LEU A 127 -13.43 -11.14 -12.33
N LEU A 128 -14.64 -10.74 -11.97
CA LEU A 128 -15.04 -10.52 -10.59
C LEU A 128 -15.51 -11.81 -9.94
N SER A 129 -15.04 -12.09 -8.72
CA SER A 129 -15.52 -13.25 -7.96
C SER A 129 -16.98 -13.07 -7.55
N PRO A 130 -17.83 -14.05 -7.81
CA PRO A 130 -19.18 -14.09 -7.22
C PRO A 130 -19.17 -14.62 -5.77
N LEU A 131 -18.05 -15.14 -5.30
CA LEU A 131 -17.89 -15.76 -3.98
C LEU A 131 -16.91 -14.99 -3.13
N PRO A 132 -17.04 -15.03 -1.79
CA PRO A 132 -16.06 -14.51 -0.86
C PRO A 132 -14.66 -15.10 -1.06
N ALA A 133 -13.65 -14.37 -0.65
CA ALA A 133 -12.28 -14.88 -0.63
C ALA A 133 -12.19 -16.11 0.28
N LYS A 134 -11.59 -17.18 -0.22
CA LYS A 134 -11.53 -18.45 0.54
C LYS A 134 -10.45 -18.37 1.61
N GLU A 135 -10.83 -18.56 2.87
CA GLU A 135 -9.88 -18.63 4.00
C GLU A 135 -8.86 -19.74 3.86
N ASN A 136 -7.72 -19.53 4.47
CA ASN A 136 -6.59 -20.45 4.46
C ASN A 136 -6.00 -20.76 3.07
N THR A 137 -6.38 -19.97 2.06
CA THR A 137 -5.82 -20.05 0.71
C THR A 137 -4.94 -18.85 0.39
N PHE A 138 -4.08 -19.01 -0.60
CA PHE A 138 -3.22 -17.95 -1.10
C PHE A 138 -3.83 -17.23 -2.29
N GLY A 139 -3.44 -15.98 -2.43
CA GLY A 139 -3.67 -15.16 -3.60
C GLY A 139 -2.49 -14.25 -3.88
N HIS A 140 -2.55 -13.56 -4.99
CA HIS A 140 -1.54 -12.60 -5.40
C HIS A 140 -2.08 -11.18 -5.34
N THR A 141 -1.25 -10.27 -4.88
CA THR A 141 -1.50 -8.84 -4.86
C THR A 141 -0.59 -8.15 -5.85
N TYR A 142 -1.07 -7.05 -6.43
CA TYR A 142 -0.32 -6.31 -7.43
C TYR A 142 -0.50 -4.82 -7.19
N GLY A 143 0.56 -4.04 -7.43
CA GLY A 143 0.45 -2.62 -7.23
C GLY A 143 1.63 -1.79 -7.72
N TRP A 144 1.42 -0.48 -7.66
CA TRP A 144 2.35 0.58 -8.07
C TRP A 144 2.93 1.31 -6.87
N GLY A 145 3.08 0.61 -5.74
CA GLY A 145 3.58 1.17 -4.49
C GLY A 145 4.80 2.05 -4.69
N MET A 146 4.83 3.18 -3.98
CA MET A 146 5.85 4.22 -4.10
C MET A 146 6.09 4.74 -5.53
N GLY A 147 5.15 4.51 -6.47
CA GLY A 147 5.26 4.90 -7.87
C GLY A 147 6.29 4.13 -8.68
N ARG A 148 6.77 3.01 -8.17
CA ARG A 148 7.84 2.21 -8.81
C ARG A 148 7.40 1.58 -10.13
N TYR A 149 8.37 1.34 -10.98
CA TYR A 149 8.26 0.64 -12.25
C TYR A 149 9.26 -0.52 -12.30
N PRO A 150 8.92 -1.64 -12.91
CA PRO A 150 7.63 -2.06 -13.42
C PRO A 150 6.64 -2.41 -12.30
N LEU A 151 5.39 -2.75 -12.66
CA LEU A 151 4.36 -3.29 -11.76
C LEU A 151 4.95 -4.38 -10.86
N ARG A 152 4.60 -4.33 -9.58
CA ARG A 152 5.10 -5.28 -8.57
C ARG A 152 4.03 -6.28 -8.18
N ALA A 153 4.50 -7.45 -7.73
CA ALA A 153 3.65 -8.53 -7.24
C ALA A 153 4.00 -8.89 -5.80
N GLY A 154 3.02 -9.42 -5.10
CA GLY A 154 3.15 -10.04 -3.81
C GLY A 154 2.25 -11.26 -3.69
N LYS A 155 2.48 -12.11 -2.68
CA LYS A 155 1.65 -13.26 -2.34
C LYS A 155 1.25 -13.18 -0.88
N ALA A 156 -0.02 -13.41 -0.60
CA ALA A 156 -0.52 -13.37 0.76
C ALA A 156 -1.57 -14.45 0.99
N LYS A 157 -1.72 -14.84 2.25
CA LYS A 157 -2.69 -15.84 2.71
C LYS A 157 -3.90 -15.14 3.31
N VAL A 158 -5.10 -15.53 2.91
CA VAL A 158 -6.36 -15.10 3.54
C VAL A 158 -6.48 -15.80 4.90
N VAL A 159 -6.71 -15.01 5.95
CA VAL A 159 -6.72 -15.51 7.33
C VAL A 159 -8.02 -15.28 8.08
N GLY A 160 -8.95 -14.52 7.51
CA GLY A 160 -10.25 -14.30 8.11
C GLY A 160 -11.04 -13.17 7.46
N HIS A 161 -12.28 -13.06 7.86
CA HIS A 161 -13.23 -12.05 7.39
C HIS A 161 -13.77 -11.22 8.56
N TYR A 162 -14.18 -10.00 8.28
CA TYR A 162 -14.88 -9.15 9.24
C TYR A 162 -15.72 -8.10 8.51
N GLU A 163 -16.65 -7.52 9.23
CA GLU A 163 -17.48 -6.43 8.71
C GLU A 163 -17.10 -5.11 9.41
N ALA A 164 -16.94 -4.07 8.62
CA ALA A 164 -16.63 -2.73 9.08
C ALA A 164 -17.48 -1.70 8.34
N ARG A 165 -17.47 -0.45 8.80
CA ARG A 165 -18.14 0.65 8.09
C ARG A 165 -17.62 0.85 6.66
N TYR A 166 -16.40 0.39 6.38
CA TYR A 166 -15.74 0.51 5.07
C TYR A 166 -16.06 -0.64 4.11
N GLY A 167 -16.87 -1.61 4.54
CA GLY A 167 -17.29 -2.76 3.74
C GLY A 167 -17.23 -4.09 4.47
N LYS A 168 -17.61 -5.13 3.76
CA LYS A 168 -17.28 -6.51 4.12
C LYS A 168 -15.86 -6.75 3.67
N MET A 169 -15.02 -7.18 4.60
CA MET A 169 -13.58 -7.21 4.46
C MET A 169 -13.04 -8.62 4.67
N PHE A 170 -11.95 -8.93 4.01
CA PHE A 170 -11.08 -10.01 4.44
C PHE A 170 -9.67 -9.52 4.75
N VAL A 171 -8.98 -10.30 5.55
CA VAL A 171 -7.63 -10.02 6.04
C VAL A 171 -6.64 -10.99 5.44
N THR A 172 -5.47 -10.48 5.08
CA THR A 172 -4.36 -11.31 4.62
C THR A 172 -3.11 -11.05 5.43
N TYR A 173 -2.22 -12.06 5.47
CA TYR A 173 -0.82 -11.88 5.85
C TYR A 173 0.06 -12.16 4.64
N SER A 174 0.98 -11.23 4.34
CA SER A 174 1.93 -11.39 3.25
C SER A 174 2.87 -12.56 3.52
N GLU A 175 3.06 -13.42 2.52
CA GLU A 175 4.10 -14.43 2.48
C GLU A 175 5.39 -13.83 1.92
N TRP A 176 5.25 -13.07 0.82
CA TRP A 176 6.29 -12.23 0.25
C TRP A 176 5.63 -11.04 -0.47
N GLY A 177 6.39 -9.96 -0.66
CA GLY A 177 5.87 -8.72 -1.23
C GLY A 177 4.89 -8.02 -0.28
N LYS A 178 5.33 -6.96 0.40
CA LYS A 178 4.51 -6.21 1.37
C LYS A 178 3.85 -5.03 0.67
N GLN A 179 2.59 -4.74 0.99
CA GLN A 179 1.87 -3.58 0.44
C GLN A 179 2.46 -2.26 0.96
N GLU A 180 2.55 -1.28 0.09
CA GLU A 180 3.11 0.05 0.33
C GLU A 180 2.11 1.16 -0.05
N PRO A 181 2.36 2.41 0.39
CA PRO A 181 1.62 3.57 -0.13
C PRO A 181 1.66 3.60 -1.66
N GLY A 182 0.49 3.67 -2.29
CA GLY A 182 0.31 3.56 -3.74
C GLY A 182 -0.23 2.21 -4.22
N ASP A 183 -0.18 1.16 -3.40
CA ASP A 183 -0.84 -0.11 -3.70
C ASP A 183 -2.35 -0.09 -3.40
N SER A 184 -2.82 0.91 -2.65
CA SER A 184 -4.25 1.14 -2.35
C SER A 184 -5.10 1.02 -3.60
N GLY A 185 -6.24 0.32 -3.51
CA GLY A 185 -7.12 0.01 -4.64
C GLY A 185 -6.65 -1.13 -5.54
N GLY A 186 -5.45 -1.67 -5.26
CA GLY A 186 -4.89 -2.79 -6.01
C GLY A 186 -5.64 -4.10 -5.81
N PRO A 187 -5.55 -5.02 -6.80
CA PRO A 187 -6.26 -6.28 -6.77
C PRO A 187 -5.64 -7.30 -5.82
N PHE A 188 -6.49 -8.11 -5.20
CA PHE A 188 -6.14 -9.42 -4.68
C PHE A 188 -6.78 -10.48 -5.58
N LEU A 189 -5.94 -11.28 -6.23
CA LEU A 189 -6.37 -12.30 -7.18
C LEU A 189 -6.21 -13.71 -6.58
N GLN A 190 -7.26 -14.52 -6.66
CA GLN A 190 -7.19 -15.97 -6.45
C GLN A 190 -7.35 -16.65 -7.82
N GLY A 191 -6.23 -17.18 -8.36
CA GLY A 191 -6.18 -17.54 -9.78
C GLY A 191 -6.38 -16.31 -10.67
N PRO A 192 -7.22 -16.38 -11.72
CA PRO A 192 -7.48 -15.26 -12.60
C PRO A 192 -8.58 -14.30 -12.11
N VAL A 193 -9.14 -14.54 -10.93
CA VAL A 193 -10.37 -13.90 -10.45
C VAL A 193 -10.05 -12.85 -9.39
N LEU A 194 -10.61 -11.66 -9.54
CA LEU A 194 -10.52 -10.57 -8.57
C LEU A 194 -11.48 -10.86 -7.40
N VAL A 195 -10.92 -11.07 -6.22
CA VAL A 195 -11.68 -11.32 -4.99
C VAL A 195 -11.66 -10.15 -4.01
N GLY A 196 -10.71 -9.23 -4.14
CA GLY A 196 -10.59 -8.10 -3.22
C GLY A 196 -9.93 -6.86 -3.79
N VAL A 197 -10.26 -5.72 -3.19
CA VAL A 197 -9.68 -4.39 -3.44
C VAL A 197 -8.94 -3.95 -2.20
N LEU A 198 -7.66 -3.64 -2.29
CA LEU A 198 -6.84 -3.22 -1.15
C LEU A 198 -7.33 -1.89 -0.58
N SER A 199 -7.72 -1.92 0.69
CA SER A 199 -8.18 -0.74 1.44
C SER A 199 -7.09 -0.19 2.37
N SER A 200 -6.49 -1.05 3.19
CA SER A 200 -5.52 -0.59 4.19
C SER A 200 -4.53 -1.68 4.57
N VAL A 201 -3.44 -1.24 5.17
CA VAL A 201 -2.43 -2.12 5.77
C VAL A 201 -2.29 -1.80 7.25
N SER A 202 -1.95 -2.82 8.06
CA SER A 202 -1.79 -2.69 9.50
C SER A 202 -0.84 -3.76 10.02
N GLY A 203 -0.31 -3.57 11.24
CA GLY A 203 0.47 -4.58 11.92
C GLY A 203 1.69 -5.07 11.13
N ALA A 204 2.40 -4.15 10.45
CA ALA A 204 3.62 -4.49 9.72
C ALA A 204 4.71 -4.99 10.67
N THR A 205 5.28 -6.13 10.36
CA THR A 205 6.49 -6.67 10.99
C THR A 205 7.62 -6.74 9.97
N ALA A 206 8.83 -7.04 10.39
CA ALA A 206 9.95 -7.25 9.47
C ALA A 206 9.67 -8.39 8.46
N LYS A 207 8.85 -9.38 8.84
CA LYS A 207 8.60 -10.58 8.03
C LYS A 207 7.25 -10.58 7.30
N SER A 208 6.25 -9.85 7.80
CA SER A 208 4.90 -9.88 7.25
C SER A 208 4.16 -8.58 7.46
N ILE A 209 3.20 -8.30 6.59
CA ILE A 209 2.26 -7.22 6.73
C ILE A 209 0.83 -7.75 6.70
N LYS A 210 0.00 -7.21 7.58
CA LYS A 210 -1.44 -7.46 7.59
C LYS A 210 -2.12 -6.47 6.65
N ALA A 211 -2.82 -6.96 5.66
CA ALA A 211 -3.57 -6.14 4.71
C ALA A 211 -5.06 -6.47 4.74
N ASN A 212 -5.88 -5.44 4.55
CA ASN A 212 -7.33 -5.52 4.58
C ASN A 212 -7.87 -5.17 3.19
N TYR A 213 -8.74 -6.03 2.68
CA TYR A 213 -9.34 -5.90 1.36
C TYR A 213 -10.85 -5.84 1.47
N VAL A 214 -11.49 -4.95 0.69
CA VAL A 214 -12.94 -4.99 0.49
C VAL A 214 -13.27 -6.17 -0.41
N GLU A 215 -14.25 -6.99 -0.01
CA GLU A 215 -14.69 -8.16 -0.77
C GLU A 215 -15.49 -7.80 -2.01
N VAL A 216 -15.03 -8.29 -3.16
CA VAL A 216 -15.65 -8.01 -4.47
C VAL A 216 -16.99 -8.70 -4.63
N SER A 217 -17.18 -9.87 -4.03
CA SER A 217 -18.41 -10.65 -4.15
C SER A 217 -19.68 -9.90 -3.74
N HIS A 218 -19.56 -8.90 -2.87
CA HIS A 218 -20.66 -8.07 -2.40
C HIS A 218 -20.92 -6.82 -3.25
N LEU A 219 -20.10 -6.56 -4.27
CA LEU A 219 -20.19 -5.34 -5.09
C LEU A 219 -21.08 -5.50 -6.32
N TRP A 220 -21.46 -6.74 -6.69
CA TRP A 220 -22.20 -7.03 -7.92
C TRP A 220 -23.46 -6.18 -8.13
N PRO A 221 -24.37 -6.03 -7.13
CA PRO A 221 -25.59 -5.26 -7.33
C PRO A 221 -25.32 -3.77 -7.62
N TRP A 222 -24.27 -3.25 -7.01
CA TRP A 222 -23.85 -1.86 -7.24
C TRP A 222 -23.19 -1.69 -8.60
N ILE A 223 -22.25 -2.58 -8.95
CA ILE A 223 -21.55 -2.54 -10.23
C ILE A 223 -22.56 -2.63 -11.37
N ALA A 224 -23.49 -3.57 -11.33
CA ALA A 224 -24.52 -3.75 -12.35
C ALA A 224 -25.49 -2.56 -12.47
N LYS A 225 -25.62 -1.75 -11.44
CA LYS A 225 -26.43 -0.52 -11.45
C LYS A 225 -25.66 0.68 -12.03
N THR A 226 -24.34 0.66 -11.94
CA THR A 226 -23.48 1.79 -12.34
C THR A 226 -23.11 1.72 -13.83
N PHE A 227 -23.12 0.51 -14.41
CA PHE A 227 -22.91 0.29 -15.85
C PHE A 227 -24.21 0.53 -16.60
#